data_302421599052ca48d3fff96b5a1b0a55
#
_entry.id   302421599052ca48d3fff96b5a1b0a55
#
_cell.length_a   1.000
_cell.length_b   1.000
_cell.length_c   1.000
_cell.angle_alpha   90.00
_cell.angle_beta   90.00
_cell.angle_gamma   90.00
#
_symmetry.space_group_name_H-M   'P 1'
#
loop_
_entity.id
_entity.type
_entity.pdbx_description
1 polymer ?
#
loop_
_entity_poly.entity_id
_entity_poly.type
_entity_poly.pdbx_seq_one_letter_code
_entity_poly.pdbx_strand_id
1 'polypeptide(L)'
;MDDKIDYVKSKKQEKARQKVAILRYLDSIPTINNAEARQLLSLQEKDRSKVSRLFAELISENEIMQTEDSVANNIKYKRLKE
;
A
#
# COMPACT_ATOMS: atom_id res chain seq x y z
N MET A 1 0.32 0.47 31.64
CA MET A 1 1.72 0.46 31.41
C MET A 1 2.11 -0.15 30.07
N ASP A 2 1.52 -1.24 29.73
CA ASP A 2 1.81 -1.91 28.47
C ASP A 2 1.01 -1.35 27.30
N ASP A 3 0.15 -0.38 27.60
CA ASP A 3 -0.73 0.20 26.58
C ASP A 3 0.04 0.80 25.40
N LYS A 4 1.16 1.45 25.69
CA LYS A 4 1.98 2.03 24.63
C LYS A 4 2.61 0.97 23.74
N ILE A 5 3.06 -0.13 24.34
CA ILE A 5 3.68 -1.23 23.60
C ILE A 5 2.64 -1.92 22.72
N ASP A 6 1.45 -2.16 23.28
CA ASP A 6 0.37 -2.79 22.53
C ASP A 6 -0.08 -1.91 21.36
N TYR A 7 -0.15 -0.60 21.58
CA TYR A 7 -0.53 0.33 20.54
C TYR A 7 0.46 0.31 19.36
N VAL A 8 1.76 0.30 19.68
CA VAL A 8 2.80 0.27 18.65
C VAL A 8 2.75 -1.05 17.89
N LYS A 9 2.56 -2.16 18.56
CA LYS A 9 2.43 -3.47 17.92
C LYS A 9 1.22 -3.52 17.00
N SER A 10 0.09 -2.99 17.46
CA SER A 10 -1.13 -2.94 16.66
C SER A 10 -0.94 -2.15 15.38
N LYS A 11 -0.25 -1.02 15.44
CA LYS A 11 0.02 -0.21 14.25
C LYS A 11 0.91 -0.94 13.25
N LYS A 12 1.94 -1.62 13.75
CA LYS A 12 2.84 -2.38 12.88
C LYS A 12 2.10 -3.53 12.21
N GLN A 13 1.25 -4.22 12.95
CA GLN A 13 0.46 -5.32 12.41
C GLN A 13 -0.53 -4.82 11.36
N GLU A 14 -1.17 -3.67 11.62
CA GLU A 14 -2.08 -3.10 10.66
C GLU A 14 -1.38 -2.73 9.37
N LYS A 15 -0.21 -2.10 9.47
CA LYS A 15 0.58 -1.75 8.28
C LYS A 15 0.96 -3.00 7.50
N ALA A 16 1.41 -4.05 8.18
CA ALA A 16 1.76 -5.31 7.52
C ALA A 16 0.57 -5.93 6.80
N ARG A 17 -0.61 -5.91 7.43
CA ARG A 17 -1.84 -6.40 6.81
C ARG A 17 -2.20 -5.60 5.57
N GLN A 18 -2.05 -4.29 5.64
CA GLN A 18 -2.35 -3.42 4.51
C GLN A 18 -1.41 -3.70 3.34
N LYS A 19 -0.13 -3.90 3.61
CA LYS A 19 0.84 -4.25 2.58
C LYS A 19 0.50 -5.59 1.92
N VAL A 20 0.16 -6.59 2.72
CA VAL A 20 -0.22 -7.91 2.21
C VAL A 20 -1.49 -7.80 1.36
N ALA A 21 -2.46 -7.01 1.78
CA ALA A 21 -3.69 -6.83 1.02
C ALA A 21 -3.40 -6.24 -0.36
N ILE A 22 -2.50 -5.25 -0.43
CA ILE A 22 -2.10 -4.65 -1.71
C ILE A 22 -1.43 -5.70 -2.60
N LEU A 23 -0.52 -6.48 -2.05
CA LEU A 23 0.18 -7.50 -2.82
C LEU A 23 -0.75 -8.59 -3.33
N ARG A 24 -1.71 -9.02 -2.51
CA ARG A 24 -2.72 -10.00 -2.93
C ARG A 24 -3.62 -9.44 -4.03
N TYR A 25 -3.99 -8.18 -3.91
CA TYR A 25 -4.77 -7.51 -4.95
C TYR A 25 -4.02 -7.57 -6.28
N LEU A 26 -2.71 -7.31 -6.24
CA LEU A 26 -1.88 -7.30 -7.45
C LEU A 26 -1.61 -8.70 -8.00
N ASP A 27 -1.88 -9.75 -7.26
CA ASP A 27 -1.79 -11.12 -7.79
C ASP A 27 -2.92 -11.39 -8.80
N SER A 28 -4.05 -10.73 -8.64
CA SER A 28 -5.22 -10.90 -9.53
C SER A 28 -5.43 -9.74 -10.48
N ILE A 29 -5.03 -8.53 -10.07
CA ILE A 29 -5.24 -7.31 -10.84
C ILE A 29 -3.87 -6.77 -11.25
N PRO A 30 -3.67 -6.39 -12.52
CA PRO A 30 -2.34 -6.00 -13.02
C PRO A 30 -1.72 -4.79 -12.35
N THR A 31 -2.52 -3.79 -11.97
CA THR A 31 -2.02 -2.55 -11.40
C THR A 31 -2.93 -2.06 -10.29
N ILE A 32 -2.40 -1.15 -9.47
CA ILE A 32 -3.16 -0.49 -8.42
C ILE A 32 -2.76 0.97 -8.35
N ASN A 33 -3.73 1.86 -8.09
CA ASN A 33 -3.43 3.27 -7.84
C ASN A 33 -3.86 3.63 -6.41
N ASN A 34 -3.63 4.90 -6.04
CA ASN A 34 -3.93 5.35 -4.68
C ASN A 34 -5.41 5.21 -4.33
N ALA A 35 -6.29 5.58 -5.27
CA ALA A 35 -7.73 5.49 -5.04
C ALA A 35 -8.19 4.04 -4.86
N GLU A 36 -7.65 3.14 -5.67
CA GLU A 36 -7.98 1.72 -5.57
C GLU A 36 -7.49 1.13 -4.26
N ALA A 37 -6.29 1.52 -3.83
CA ALA A 37 -5.77 1.05 -2.56
C ALA A 37 -6.60 1.56 -1.39
N ARG A 38 -7.04 2.81 -1.43
CA ARG A 38 -7.91 3.34 -0.38
C ARG A 38 -9.23 2.57 -0.30
N GLN A 39 -9.81 2.25 -1.43
CA GLN A 39 -11.02 1.44 -1.48
C GLN A 39 -10.78 0.04 -0.91
N LEU A 40 -9.70 -0.59 -1.36
CA LEU A 40 -9.33 -1.92 -0.90
C LEU A 40 -9.16 -1.97 0.63
N LEU A 41 -8.57 -0.94 1.21
CA LEU A 41 -8.25 -0.88 2.63
C LEU A 41 -9.32 -0.18 3.46
N SER A 42 -10.45 0.18 2.85
CA SER A 42 -11.54 0.90 3.51
C SER A 42 -11.08 2.23 4.11
N LEU A 43 -10.21 2.92 3.40
CA LEU A 43 -9.68 4.21 3.83
C LEU A 43 -10.39 5.34 3.11
N GLN A 44 -10.25 6.55 3.66
CA GLN A 44 -10.89 7.75 3.13
C GLN A 44 -9.89 8.58 2.32
N GLU A 45 -10.39 9.59 1.63
CA GLU A 45 -9.54 10.48 0.84
C GLU A 45 -8.47 11.16 1.70
N LYS A 46 -8.78 11.46 2.96
CA LYS A 46 -7.81 12.04 3.87
C LYS A 46 -6.63 11.13 4.16
N ASP A 47 -6.75 9.85 3.84
CA ASP A 47 -5.69 8.86 4.06
C ASP A 47 -4.78 8.69 2.86
N ARG A 48 -4.88 9.58 1.87
CA ARG A 48 -4.07 9.50 0.65
C ARG A 48 -2.57 9.44 0.96
N SER A 49 -2.10 10.26 1.88
CA SER A 49 -0.69 10.27 2.27
C SER A 49 -0.26 8.95 2.90
N LYS A 50 -1.15 8.36 3.68
CA LYS A 50 -0.89 7.07 4.32
C LYS A 50 -0.68 5.99 3.28
N VAL A 51 -1.53 5.96 2.24
CA VAL A 51 -1.39 5.00 1.15
C VAL A 51 -0.11 5.25 0.36
N SER A 52 0.22 6.51 0.11
CA SER A 52 1.46 6.86 -0.60
C SER A 52 2.68 6.33 0.16
N ARG A 53 2.67 6.38 1.48
CA ARG A 53 3.75 5.85 2.30
C ARG A 53 3.83 4.33 2.19
N LEU A 54 2.68 3.65 2.15
CA LEU A 54 2.64 2.20 1.97
C LEU A 54 3.29 1.81 0.64
N PHE A 55 2.94 2.53 -0.41
CA PHE A 55 3.55 2.28 -1.72
C PHE A 55 5.06 2.52 -1.70
N ALA A 56 5.49 3.62 -1.07
CA ALA A 56 6.91 3.92 -0.97
C ALA A 56 7.68 2.82 -0.24
N GLU A 57 7.10 2.29 0.83
CA GLU A 57 7.73 1.20 1.57
C GLU A 57 7.79 -0.07 0.74
N LEU A 58 6.71 -0.39 0.03
CA LEU A 58 6.69 -1.58 -0.82
C LEU A 58 7.70 -1.47 -1.97
N ILE A 59 7.88 -0.27 -2.51
CA ILE A 59 8.91 -0.03 -3.53
C ILE A 59 10.29 -0.24 -2.92
N SER A 60 10.52 0.30 -1.74
CA SER A 60 11.79 0.15 -1.03
C SER A 60 12.11 -1.31 -0.73
N GLU A 61 11.06 -2.12 -0.52
CA GLU A 61 11.20 -3.54 -0.24
C GLU A 61 11.26 -4.39 -1.52
N ASN A 62 11.27 -3.75 -2.68
CA ASN A 62 11.31 -4.41 -3.99
C ASN A 62 10.10 -5.32 -4.24
N GLU A 63 8.95 -4.95 -3.68
CA GLU A 63 7.72 -5.72 -3.86
C GLU A 63 6.86 -5.22 -5.01
N ILE A 64 6.91 -3.91 -5.27
CA ILE A 64 6.15 -3.28 -6.35
C ILE A 64 7.02 -2.25 -7.07
N MET A 65 6.56 -1.82 -8.24
CA MET A 65 7.21 -0.74 -8.98
C MET A 65 6.15 0.09 -9.70
N GLN A 66 6.51 1.33 -10.00
CA GLN A 66 5.66 2.22 -10.78
C GLN A 66 5.62 1.74 -12.22
N THR A 67 4.44 1.78 -12.84
CA THR A 67 4.29 1.37 -14.23
C THR A 67 4.82 2.44 -15.18
N GLU A 68 5.19 2.01 -16.39
CA GLU A 68 5.73 2.93 -17.38
C GLU A 68 4.69 3.91 -17.91
N ASP A 69 3.42 3.52 -17.90
CA ASP A 69 2.33 4.35 -18.40
C ASP A 69 1.74 5.26 -17.33
N SER A 70 2.37 5.36 -16.17
CA SER A 70 1.91 6.26 -15.11
C SER A 70 2.05 7.71 -15.53
N VAL A 71 1.02 8.50 -15.20
CA VAL A 71 1.03 9.95 -15.42
C VAL A 71 0.89 10.66 -14.09
N ALA A 72 1.24 11.96 -14.05
CA ALA A 72 1.30 12.72 -12.80
C ALA A 72 0.02 12.62 -11.97
N ASN A 73 -1.14 12.56 -12.62
CA ASN A 73 -2.44 12.53 -11.93
C ASN A 73 -2.95 11.12 -11.70
N ASN A 74 -2.28 10.11 -12.22
CA ASN A 74 -2.75 8.73 -12.11
C ASN A 74 -1.55 7.79 -12.11
N ILE A 75 -0.83 7.79 -11.00
CA ILE A 75 0.33 6.92 -10.84
C ILE A 75 -0.15 5.53 -10.46
N LYS A 76 0.28 4.54 -11.24
CA LYS A 76 -0.07 3.14 -11.04
C LYS A 76 1.16 2.34 -10.66
N TYR A 77 0.92 1.28 -9.91
CA TYR A 77 1.98 0.38 -9.45
C TYR A 77 1.64 -1.04 -9.83
N LYS A 78 2.66 -1.83 -10.11
CA LYS A 78 2.49 -3.24 -10.41
C LYS A 78 3.39 -4.07 -9.51
N ARG A 79 3.06 -5.34 -9.36
CA ARG A 79 3.89 -6.25 -8.58
C ARG A 79 5.21 -6.51 -9.30
N LEU A 80 6.30 -6.41 -8.55
CA LEU A 80 7.62 -6.71 -9.09
C LEU A 80 7.79 -8.22 -9.07
N LYS A 81 7.89 -8.84 -10.25
CA LYS A 81 8.11 -10.26 -10.38
C LYS A 81 9.51 -10.50 -10.93
N GLU A 82 10.17 -11.45 -10.34
CA GLU A 82 11.47 -11.90 -10.83
C GLU A 82 11.32 -12.78 -12.07
#